data_be32df20e15c6c2081fae6c51440d2d2
#
_entry.id   be32df20e15c6c2081fae6c51440d2d2
#
_cell.length_a   1.000
_cell.length_b   1.000
_cell.length_c   1.000
_cell.angle_alpha   90.00
_cell.angle_beta   90.00
_cell.angle_gamma   90.00
#
_symmetry.space_group_name_H-M   'P 1'
#
loop_
_entity.id
_entity.type
_entity.pdbx_description
1 polymer ?
#
loop_
_entity_poly.entity_id
_entity_poly.type
_entity_poly.pdbx_seq_one_letter_code
_entity_poly.pdbx_strand_id
1 'polypeptide(L)'
;MGSEMCIRDRGICTFGDKCRFSHDAAAYLKNKQGDLPGVCPFVNAKGACPHGVMCRFYYTHPGVPPRDAAENAAEREAFLAGVLELPLPGEGGMSAELNLFPPELKMLLRKGKVRFDRSDARLKELGVKTKWSYGADAQSRGAAAEKAPPRAPAAEAGSLSVSEPGPAETRRLDEGSDPQIPQQDPRGEDDGGGKRTRLSELSDGEAGGVDARLRAAEKKDVDFKGKLYLAPLTTVGNLPFRRVCKGLGADITCGEMALCTNLLQGQPAEWALLRRHASEDVFGAQICGGYPDAVSRCAQLIDDEFARRGGIDFVDINMGCPIDLICNKGAGSMMLQKPDRMELVARAAAPLLSCPLTLKTRVGYYDNKRVAHEIIPRMASWGVRAVTLHGRSRQQRYSRLADWKYIGECVSSANALCGKNSRLSATTNDDADDASHAFDLIGNGDVFGFRDYDAHVSANGGAGVATCMIARGALIKPWIFTEIKERRDWDISSGERLDLLRQFAAYGLEHWGADARGVANTRRFLLEWLSFLHRYVPVGLLERAHVGIHERPPSYVGRNDLETLMASTQAADWVKITSMLLGPPPEDFHFKPKHKSNAYAAASEGAAAHADWGPETQG
;
A
#
# COMPACT_ATOMS: atom_id res chain seq x y z
N MET A 1 -28.90 3.24 14.39
CA MET A 1 -28.84 3.12 12.93
C MET A 1 -29.05 4.51 12.36
N GLY A 2 -27.95 5.17 11.93
CA GLY A 2 -28.02 6.51 11.36
C GLY A 2 -28.80 6.47 10.05
N SER A 3 -29.77 7.35 9.90
CA SER A 3 -30.51 7.56 8.66
C SER A 3 -29.51 8.08 7.61
N GLU A 4 -28.99 7.20 6.76
CA GLU A 4 -28.23 7.62 5.60
C GLU A 4 -29.14 8.40 4.66
N MET A 5 -28.67 9.56 4.20
CA MET A 5 -29.41 10.42 3.31
C MET A 5 -29.02 10.17 1.85
N CYS A 6 -30.01 10.19 0.95
CA CYS A 6 -29.77 9.89 -0.47
C CYS A 6 -29.26 11.08 -1.29
N ILE A 7 -29.47 12.30 -0.84
CA ILE A 7 -29.23 13.50 -1.66
C ILE A 7 -27.73 13.78 -1.78
N ARG A 8 -27.17 13.47 -2.95
CA ARG A 8 -25.90 14.03 -3.42
C ARG A 8 -26.20 15.32 -4.18
N ASP A 9 -25.34 16.29 -4.08
CA ASP A 9 -25.17 17.65 -4.61
C ASP A 9 -26.22 18.27 -5.55
N ARG A 10 -27.06 17.50 -6.23
CA ARG A 10 -27.97 18.03 -7.28
C ARG A 10 -29.46 17.85 -6.99
N GLY A 11 -29.80 17.40 -5.79
CA GLY A 11 -31.21 17.27 -5.37
C GLY A 11 -32.05 16.24 -6.15
N ILE A 12 -31.42 15.48 -7.05
CA ILE A 12 -32.14 14.51 -7.89
C ILE A 12 -31.62 13.10 -7.55
N CYS A 13 -32.49 12.30 -6.94
CA CYS A 13 -32.25 10.88 -6.74
C CYS A 13 -32.76 10.09 -7.95
N THR A 14 -31.88 9.28 -8.56
CA THR A 14 -32.23 8.42 -9.69
C THR A 14 -33.23 7.31 -9.32
N PHE A 15 -33.39 7.03 -8.02
CA PHE A 15 -34.34 6.02 -7.51
C PHE A 15 -35.70 6.59 -7.13
N GLY A 16 -35.89 7.94 -7.12
CA GLY A 16 -37.13 8.61 -6.75
C GLY A 16 -37.72 8.05 -5.45
N ASP A 17 -39.02 7.78 -5.45
CA ASP A 17 -39.76 7.25 -4.29
C ASP A 17 -39.38 5.82 -3.89
N LYS A 18 -38.60 5.10 -4.74
CA LYS A 18 -38.06 3.76 -4.43
C LYS A 18 -36.72 3.81 -3.71
N CYS A 19 -36.22 4.98 -3.37
CA CYS A 19 -34.98 5.13 -2.66
C CYS A 19 -35.09 4.63 -1.22
N ARG A 20 -34.11 3.85 -0.79
CA ARG A 20 -34.06 3.34 0.59
C ARG A 20 -33.60 4.37 1.62
N PHE A 21 -33.10 5.51 1.16
CA PHE A 21 -32.55 6.58 2.00
C PHE A 21 -33.51 7.76 2.05
N SER A 22 -33.50 8.51 3.16
CA SER A 22 -34.31 9.70 3.33
C SER A 22 -33.91 10.80 2.35
N HIS A 23 -34.90 11.54 1.83
CA HIS A 23 -34.71 12.75 1.03
C HIS A 23 -35.01 14.04 1.82
N ASP A 24 -35.35 13.92 3.10
CA ASP A 24 -35.63 15.06 3.97
C ASP A 24 -34.35 15.69 4.51
N ALA A 25 -33.89 16.74 3.83
CA ALA A 25 -32.67 17.47 4.21
C ALA A 25 -32.82 18.17 5.57
N ALA A 26 -34.04 18.67 5.90
CA ALA A 26 -34.25 19.39 7.15
C ALA A 26 -34.20 18.44 8.35
N ALA A 27 -34.85 17.27 8.24
CA ALA A 27 -34.76 16.23 9.27
C ALA A 27 -33.33 15.71 9.44
N TYR A 28 -32.58 15.56 8.34
CA TYR A 28 -31.20 15.17 8.40
C TYR A 28 -30.32 16.21 9.13
N LEU A 29 -30.42 17.49 8.76
CA LEU A 29 -29.65 18.57 9.38
C LEU A 29 -29.92 18.72 10.88
N LYS A 30 -31.18 18.45 11.32
CA LYS A 30 -31.54 18.47 12.73
C LYS A 30 -30.80 17.40 13.55
N ASN A 31 -30.57 16.23 12.96
CA ASN A 31 -29.95 15.08 13.61
C ASN A 31 -28.47 14.89 13.23
N LYS A 32 -27.96 15.70 12.31
CA LYS A 32 -26.58 15.65 11.86
C LYS A 32 -25.63 16.02 12.98
N GLN A 33 -24.53 15.28 13.11
CA GLN A 33 -23.41 15.66 13.98
C GLN A 33 -22.96 17.09 13.67
N GLY A 34 -22.64 17.89 14.68
CA GLY A 34 -22.19 19.28 14.53
C GLY A 34 -21.05 19.43 13.52
N ASP A 35 -21.04 20.54 12.78
CA ASP A 35 -19.99 20.80 11.81
C ASP A 35 -18.63 20.92 12.48
N LEU A 36 -17.60 20.55 11.72
CA LEU A 36 -16.21 20.75 12.12
C LEU A 36 -15.86 22.24 11.94
N PRO A 37 -14.98 22.78 12.80
CA PRO A 37 -14.49 24.12 12.64
C PRO A 37 -13.56 24.21 11.40
N GLY A 38 -13.51 25.41 10.76
CA GLY A 38 -12.70 25.68 9.59
C GLY A 38 -13.49 25.68 8.29
N VAL A 39 -12.80 25.87 7.16
CA VAL A 39 -13.38 25.92 5.82
C VAL A 39 -13.40 24.54 5.19
N CYS A 40 -14.48 24.22 4.47
CA CYS A 40 -14.60 22.98 3.73
C CYS A 40 -13.43 22.79 2.75
N PRO A 41 -12.65 21.70 2.86
CA PRO A 41 -11.50 21.49 1.97
C PRO A 41 -11.88 21.42 0.49
N PHE A 42 -13.09 20.92 0.17
CA PHE A 42 -13.58 20.86 -1.21
C PHE A 42 -14.00 22.22 -1.75
N VAL A 43 -14.66 23.04 -0.93
CA VAL A 43 -15.02 24.42 -1.33
C VAL A 43 -13.76 25.23 -1.58
N ASN A 44 -12.77 25.10 -0.70
CA ASN A 44 -11.49 25.79 -0.81
C ASN A 44 -10.71 25.35 -2.04
N ALA A 45 -10.63 24.04 -2.30
CA ALA A 45 -9.84 23.52 -3.42
C ALA A 45 -10.56 23.55 -4.79
N LYS A 46 -11.89 23.53 -4.82
CA LYS A 46 -12.69 23.34 -6.04
C LYS A 46 -13.85 24.31 -6.21
N GLY A 47 -14.03 25.24 -5.28
CA GLY A 47 -15.16 26.16 -5.27
C GLY A 47 -16.53 25.50 -4.94
N ALA A 48 -16.61 24.18 -4.93
CA ALA A 48 -17.84 23.43 -4.65
C ALA A 48 -17.56 22.14 -3.91
N CYS A 49 -18.46 21.75 -3.02
CA CYS A 49 -18.34 20.51 -2.23
C CYS A 49 -19.29 19.43 -2.73
N PRO A 50 -18.79 18.22 -3.08
CA PRO A 50 -19.62 17.12 -3.55
C PRO A 50 -20.50 16.48 -2.45
N HIS A 51 -20.34 16.84 -1.20
CA HIS A 51 -21.03 16.24 -0.08
C HIS A 51 -22.30 16.99 0.34
N GLY A 52 -22.53 18.20 -0.18
CA GLY A 52 -23.75 19.00 0.10
C GLY A 52 -24.05 19.08 1.60
N VAL A 53 -25.32 18.83 1.97
CA VAL A 53 -25.77 18.83 3.38
C VAL A 53 -25.11 17.78 4.26
N MET A 54 -24.51 16.73 3.68
CA MET A 54 -23.79 15.69 4.42
C MET A 54 -22.38 16.12 4.83
N CYS A 55 -21.88 17.22 4.26
CA CYS A 55 -20.56 17.74 4.60
C CYS A 55 -20.49 18.16 6.06
N ARG A 56 -19.42 17.78 6.76
CA ARG A 56 -19.13 18.17 8.15
C ARG A 56 -18.66 19.63 8.28
N PHE A 57 -18.63 20.37 7.15
CA PHE A 57 -18.34 21.80 7.04
C PHE A 57 -19.48 22.53 6.30
N TYR A 58 -20.70 22.00 6.37
CA TYR A 58 -21.82 22.47 5.53
C TYR A 58 -22.09 23.98 5.67
N TYR A 59 -22.10 24.48 6.91
CA TYR A 59 -22.36 25.90 7.18
C TYR A 59 -21.24 26.85 6.78
N THR A 60 -20.12 26.34 6.26
CA THR A 60 -19.05 27.14 5.65
C THR A 60 -19.13 27.18 4.12
N HIS A 61 -20.13 26.54 3.52
CA HIS A 61 -20.32 26.56 2.08
C HIS A 61 -20.93 27.89 1.62
N PRO A 62 -20.55 28.40 0.42
CA PRO A 62 -21.14 29.60 -0.14
C PRO A 62 -22.66 29.48 -0.26
N GLY A 63 -23.39 30.52 0.14
CA GLY A 63 -24.86 30.58 0.05
C GLY A 63 -25.61 29.79 1.12
N VAL A 64 -24.94 29.13 2.05
CA VAL A 64 -25.56 28.45 3.20
C VAL A 64 -25.63 29.45 4.36
N PRO A 65 -26.85 29.73 4.94
CA PRO A 65 -26.96 30.60 6.11
C PRO A 65 -26.22 29.97 7.31
N PRO A 66 -25.52 30.77 8.12
CA PRO A 66 -24.85 30.25 9.31
C PRO A 66 -25.89 29.68 10.30
N ARG A 67 -25.52 28.56 10.93
CA ARG A 67 -26.30 27.99 12.02
C ARG A 67 -26.08 28.88 13.24
N ASP A 68 -27.12 29.57 13.65
CA ASP A 68 -27.15 30.48 14.80
C ASP A 68 -25.84 31.20 15.15
N ALA A 69 -25.77 32.47 14.75
CA ALA A 69 -24.56 33.28 14.75
C ALA A 69 -23.98 33.56 16.14
N ALA A 70 -24.67 33.27 17.23
CA ALA A 70 -24.31 33.70 18.57
C ALA A 70 -23.48 32.69 19.40
N GLU A 71 -23.70 31.37 19.21
CA GLU A 71 -22.98 30.36 20.03
C GLU A 71 -21.61 29.94 19.52
N ASN A 72 -21.31 30.19 18.25
CA ASN A 72 -20.10 29.69 17.60
C ASN A 72 -19.06 30.76 17.25
N ALA A 73 -19.29 32.05 17.51
CA ALA A 73 -18.40 33.12 17.08
C ALA A 73 -17.04 33.08 17.81
N ALA A 74 -17.03 32.89 19.12
CA ALA A 74 -15.80 32.89 19.91
C ALA A 74 -14.97 31.59 19.72
N GLU A 75 -15.61 30.43 19.66
CA GLU A 75 -14.93 29.17 19.33
C GLU A 75 -14.41 29.15 17.88
N ARG A 76 -15.15 29.75 16.96
CA ARG A 76 -14.76 29.91 15.58
C ARG A 76 -13.56 30.85 15.41
N GLU A 77 -13.53 31.96 16.15
CA GLU A 77 -12.44 32.94 16.12
C GLU A 77 -11.15 32.39 16.74
N ALA A 78 -11.25 31.67 17.86
CA ALA A 78 -10.11 31.00 18.49
C ALA A 78 -9.55 29.85 17.62
N PHE A 79 -10.42 29.13 16.90
CA PHE A 79 -10.00 28.05 16.00
C PHE A 79 -9.46 28.59 14.67
N LEU A 80 -10.09 29.63 14.10
CA LEU A 80 -9.60 30.29 12.88
C LEU A 80 -8.24 30.99 13.10
N ALA A 81 -7.99 31.52 14.28
CA ALA A 81 -6.68 32.05 14.63
C ALA A 81 -5.58 30.96 14.64
N GLY A 82 -5.93 29.69 14.88
CA GLY A 82 -5.00 28.55 14.84
C GLY A 82 -4.96 27.79 13.51
N VAL A 83 -5.90 28.03 12.59
CA VAL A 83 -6.03 27.27 11.32
C VAL A 83 -5.69 28.10 10.09
N LEU A 84 -5.62 29.43 10.23
CA LEU A 84 -5.46 30.36 9.10
C LEU A 84 -4.09 30.33 8.41
N GLU A 85 -3.14 29.52 8.84
CA GLU A 85 -1.81 29.41 8.23
C GLU A 85 -1.50 28.04 7.61
N LEU A 86 -2.51 27.20 7.31
CA LEU A 86 -2.26 26.05 6.47
C LEU A 86 -1.94 26.52 5.06
N PRO A 87 -0.77 26.16 4.48
CA PRO A 87 -0.51 26.44 3.08
C PRO A 87 -1.64 25.78 2.28
N LEU A 88 -2.43 26.62 1.61
CA LEU A 88 -3.49 26.17 0.72
C LEU A 88 -2.89 25.23 -0.33
N PRO A 89 -3.50 24.08 -0.62
CA PRO A 89 -3.11 23.29 -1.78
C PRO A 89 -3.16 24.20 -3.00
N GLY A 90 -2.07 24.25 -3.79
CA GLY A 90 -1.88 25.17 -4.90
C GLY A 90 -3.12 25.35 -5.76
N GLU A 91 -3.33 26.56 -6.19
CA GLU A 91 -4.39 27.03 -7.09
C GLU A 91 -4.49 26.12 -8.32
N GLY A 92 -5.48 25.26 -8.37
CA GLY A 92 -5.74 24.37 -9.50
C GLY A 92 -7.06 23.62 -9.33
N GLY A 93 -8.10 24.12 -9.95
CA GLY A 93 -9.51 23.69 -9.84
C GLY A 93 -9.86 22.29 -10.35
N MET A 94 -8.93 21.34 -10.40
CA MET A 94 -9.19 19.92 -10.68
C MET A 94 -8.66 19.07 -9.53
N SER A 95 -9.31 17.92 -9.28
CA SER A 95 -8.79 16.94 -8.33
C SER A 95 -7.35 16.61 -8.72
N ALA A 96 -6.38 16.94 -7.86
CA ALA A 96 -4.99 16.60 -8.08
C ALA A 96 -4.70 15.10 -7.93
N GLU A 97 -5.74 14.29 -7.70
CA GLU A 97 -5.65 12.83 -7.70
C GLU A 97 -5.75 12.27 -9.12
N LEU A 98 -4.79 11.45 -9.45
CA LEU A 98 -4.67 10.73 -10.73
C LEU A 98 -4.97 9.24 -10.52
N ASN A 99 -5.03 8.48 -11.61
CA ASN A 99 -5.27 7.02 -11.61
C ASN A 99 -6.62 6.64 -10.98
N LEU A 100 -7.64 7.39 -11.29
CA LEU A 100 -9.00 7.06 -10.88
C LEU A 100 -9.48 5.81 -11.61
N PHE A 101 -10.14 4.90 -10.89
CA PHE A 101 -10.67 3.66 -11.47
C PHE A 101 -11.85 3.95 -12.42
N PRO A 102 -11.73 3.72 -13.75
CA PRO A 102 -12.80 4.02 -14.70
C PRO A 102 -14.05 3.17 -14.42
N PRO A 103 -15.25 3.76 -14.39
CA PRO A 103 -16.51 3.03 -14.15
C PRO A 103 -16.77 1.94 -15.20
N GLU A 104 -16.42 2.19 -16.46
CA GLU A 104 -16.57 1.27 -17.59
C GLU A 104 -15.68 0.05 -17.39
N LEU A 105 -14.41 0.26 -17.07
CA LEU A 105 -13.46 -0.83 -16.78
C LEU A 105 -13.93 -1.67 -15.59
N LYS A 106 -14.44 -1.03 -14.54
CA LYS A 106 -15.01 -1.71 -13.37
C LYS A 106 -16.14 -2.66 -13.78
N MET A 107 -17.02 -2.21 -14.68
CA MET A 107 -18.13 -3.01 -15.17
C MET A 107 -17.62 -4.18 -16.03
N LEU A 108 -16.65 -3.94 -16.92
CA LEU A 108 -16.07 -4.96 -17.79
C LEU A 108 -15.35 -6.04 -16.99
N LEU A 109 -14.54 -5.66 -16.01
CA LEU A 109 -13.84 -6.59 -15.11
C LEU A 109 -14.82 -7.48 -14.35
N ARG A 110 -15.88 -6.90 -13.78
CA ARG A 110 -16.90 -7.66 -13.04
C ARG A 110 -17.68 -8.63 -13.91
N LYS A 111 -17.87 -8.30 -15.19
CA LYS A 111 -18.53 -9.17 -16.17
C LYS A 111 -17.58 -10.15 -16.84
N GLY A 112 -16.28 -10.15 -16.53
CA GLY A 112 -15.28 -10.98 -17.19
C GLY A 112 -15.13 -10.73 -18.70
N LYS A 113 -15.42 -9.49 -19.16
CA LYS A 113 -15.40 -9.11 -20.57
C LYS A 113 -14.12 -8.42 -21.03
N VAL A 114 -13.15 -8.23 -20.14
CA VAL A 114 -11.85 -7.66 -20.49
C VAL A 114 -11.01 -8.70 -21.25
N ARG A 115 -10.39 -8.29 -22.35
CA ARG A 115 -9.46 -9.12 -23.13
C ARG A 115 -8.02 -8.84 -22.69
N PHE A 116 -7.21 -9.88 -22.66
CA PHE A 116 -5.80 -9.82 -22.25
C PHE A 116 -4.88 -10.32 -23.36
N ASP A 117 -5.10 -9.81 -24.59
CA ASP A 117 -4.45 -10.35 -25.79
C ASP A 117 -2.92 -10.30 -25.70
N ARG A 118 -2.33 -9.20 -25.18
CA ARG A 118 -0.88 -9.06 -24.99
C ARG A 118 -0.35 -10.05 -23.94
N SER A 119 -1.05 -10.15 -22.80
CA SER A 119 -0.69 -11.08 -21.73
C SER A 119 -0.80 -12.53 -22.19
N ASP A 120 -1.91 -12.90 -22.86
CA ASP A 120 -2.16 -14.26 -23.32
C ASP A 120 -1.14 -14.67 -24.41
N ALA A 121 -0.77 -13.77 -25.33
CA ALA A 121 0.29 -14.00 -26.30
C ALA A 121 1.64 -14.23 -25.61
N ARG A 122 1.98 -13.40 -24.62
CA ARG A 122 3.24 -13.52 -23.86
C ARG A 122 3.31 -14.83 -23.07
N LEU A 123 2.23 -15.22 -22.42
CA LEU A 123 2.16 -16.49 -21.67
C LEU A 123 2.33 -17.70 -22.60
N LYS A 124 1.74 -17.64 -23.79
CA LYS A 124 1.92 -18.67 -24.82
C LYS A 124 3.38 -18.79 -25.27
N GLU A 125 4.08 -17.67 -25.51
CA GLU A 125 5.52 -17.66 -25.83
C GLU A 125 6.38 -18.31 -24.74
N LEU A 126 6.01 -18.08 -23.46
CA LEU A 126 6.70 -18.66 -22.31
C LEU A 126 6.29 -20.10 -22.00
N GLY A 127 5.41 -20.70 -22.80
CA GLY A 127 4.91 -22.06 -22.59
C GLY A 127 4.05 -22.23 -21.34
N VAL A 128 3.49 -21.13 -20.81
CA VAL A 128 2.68 -21.15 -19.59
C VAL A 128 1.24 -21.54 -19.92
N LYS A 129 0.79 -22.66 -19.36
CA LYS A 129 -0.63 -23.03 -19.42
C LYS A 129 -1.42 -22.17 -18.44
N THR A 130 -2.36 -21.38 -18.95
CA THR A 130 -3.22 -20.54 -18.12
C THR A 130 -4.26 -21.40 -17.41
N LYS A 131 -4.27 -21.36 -16.07
CA LYS A 131 -5.29 -22.02 -15.23
C LYS A 131 -6.46 -21.09 -14.88
N TRP A 132 -6.38 -19.84 -15.27
CA TRP A 132 -7.36 -18.81 -14.91
C TRP A 132 -8.46 -18.72 -15.96
N SER A 133 -9.61 -19.35 -15.70
CA SER A 133 -10.83 -19.09 -16.46
C SER A 133 -11.57 -17.92 -15.78
N TYR A 134 -11.61 -16.78 -16.48
CA TYR A 134 -12.35 -15.61 -16.02
C TYR A 134 -13.85 -15.86 -16.16
N GLY A 135 -14.61 -15.84 -15.07
CA GLY A 135 -16.06 -15.72 -15.08
C GLY A 135 -16.89 -16.99 -14.88
N ALA A 136 -16.44 -18.17 -15.31
CA ALA A 136 -17.25 -19.40 -15.20
C ALA A 136 -17.10 -20.13 -13.85
N ASP A 137 -15.90 -20.13 -13.27
CA ASP A 137 -15.62 -20.95 -12.06
C ASP A 137 -15.86 -20.21 -10.73
N ALA A 138 -16.02 -18.88 -10.73
CA ALA A 138 -16.28 -18.14 -9.49
C ALA A 138 -17.72 -18.37 -8.97
N GLN A 139 -18.68 -18.57 -9.88
CA GLN A 139 -20.06 -18.84 -9.51
C GLN A 139 -20.27 -20.31 -9.06
N SER A 140 -19.52 -21.26 -9.62
CA SER A 140 -19.61 -22.68 -9.23
C SER A 140 -18.99 -22.96 -7.86
N ARG A 141 -17.94 -22.21 -7.44
CA ARG A 141 -17.33 -22.37 -6.12
C ARG A 141 -18.11 -21.68 -5.00
N GLY A 142 -18.82 -20.58 -5.29
CA GLY A 142 -19.75 -19.95 -4.35
C GLY A 142 -20.95 -20.85 -4.03
N ALA A 143 -21.49 -21.55 -5.02
CA ALA A 143 -22.62 -22.47 -4.85
C ALA A 143 -22.24 -23.77 -4.12
N ALA A 144 -20.97 -24.19 -4.14
CA ALA A 144 -20.49 -25.35 -3.41
C ALA A 144 -20.21 -25.07 -1.92
N ALA A 145 -19.93 -23.81 -1.56
CA ALA A 145 -19.71 -23.40 -0.17
C ALA A 145 -21.02 -23.26 0.64
N GLU A 146 -22.15 -23.03 -0.04
CA GLU A 146 -23.47 -22.92 0.62
C GLU A 146 -24.15 -24.26 0.95
N LYS A 147 -23.57 -25.40 0.53
CA LYS A 147 -24.16 -26.74 0.73
C LYS A 147 -23.48 -27.60 1.81
N ALA A 148 -22.68 -27.01 2.70
CA ALA A 148 -22.17 -27.74 3.86
C ALA A 148 -23.21 -27.71 4.99
N PRO A 149 -23.59 -28.87 5.55
CA PRO A 149 -24.58 -28.91 6.62
C PRO A 149 -24.04 -28.31 7.92
N PRO A 150 -24.89 -27.72 8.78
CA PRO A 150 -24.46 -27.10 10.02
C PRO A 150 -23.83 -28.14 10.96
N ARG A 151 -22.64 -27.84 11.45
CA ARG A 151 -21.94 -28.66 12.47
C ARG A 151 -22.71 -28.59 13.79
N ALA A 152 -23.07 -29.73 14.33
CA ALA A 152 -23.70 -29.88 15.62
C ALA A 152 -22.81 -29.35 16.77
N PRO A 153 -23.38 -28.82 17.86
CA PRO A 153 -22.62 -28.30 18.99
C PRO A 153 -21.89 -29.42 19.72
N ALA A 154 -20.61 -29.17 20.01
CA ALA A 154 -19.77 -30.09 20.77
C ALA A 154 -20.15 -30.04 22.26
N ALA A 155 -20.38 -31.20 22.85
CA ALA A 155 -20.62 -31.39 24.27
C ALA A 155 -19.34 -31.21 25.08
N GLU A 156 -19.51 -30.71 26.31
CA GLU A 156 -18.49 -30.57 27.34
C GLU A 156 -17.88 -31.91 27.75
N ALA A 157 -16.56 -31.95 27.90
CA ALA A 157 -15.88 -32.98 28.70
C ALA A 157 -14.54 -32.51 29.27
N GLY A 158 -14.48 -32.31 30.56
CA GLY A 158 -13.60 -32.97 31.50
C GLY A 158 -12.08 -32.71 31.39
N SER A 159 -11.58 -32.05 32.41
CA SER A 159 -10.18 -31.96 32.84
C SER A 159 -9.50 -33.32 33.03
N LEU A 160 -8.24 -33.48 32.55
CA LEU A 160 -7.26 -34.35 33.22
C LEU A 160 -5.80 -33.94 32.83
N SER A 161 -4.95 -34.13 33.79
CA SER A 161 -3.57 -33.72 34.04
C SER A 161 -2.48 -34.34 33.15
N VAL A 162 -1.45 -33.54 32.88
CA VAL A 162 0.02 -33.77 32.85
C VAL A 162 0.58 -35.18 32.63
N SER A 163 1.43 -35.33 31.60
CA SER A 163 2.76 -35.94 31.70
C SER A 163 3.53 -35.80 30.36
N GLU A 164 4.80 -35.41 30.46
CA GLU A 164 5.76 -35.45 29.37
C GLU A 164 6.09 -36.90 28.96
N PRO A 165 6.52 -37.12 27.71
CA PRO A 165 7.53 -38.13 27.47
C PRO A 165 8.64 -37.68 26.49
N GLY A 166 9.80 -38.26 26.73
CA GLY A 166 11.03 -38.14 25.98
C GLY A 166 11.05 -38.88 24.63
N PRO A 167 12.23 -39.01 23.99
CA PRO A 167 12.36 -39.15 22.55
C PRO A 167 12.38 -40.59 22.06
N ALA A 168 11.79 -40.84 20.87
CA ALA A 168 12.07 -42.09 20.13
C ALA A 168 11.78 -41.97 18.63
N GLU A 169 12.80 -42.25 17.87
CA GLU A 169 12.92 -43.23 16.78
C GLU A 169 12.37 -42.91 15.38
N THR A 170 13.33 -42.92 14.50
CA THR A 170 13.27 -43.01 13.03
C THR A 170 12.57 -44.27 12.55
N ARG A 171 11.64 -44.14 11.60
CA ARG A 171 11.31 -45.20 10.63
C ARG A 171 11.17 -44.63 9.21
N ARG A 172 11.99 -45.21 8.33
CA ARG A 172 11.85 -45.12 6.87
C ARG A 172 10.65 -45.95 6.44
N LEU A 173 9.88 -45.52 5.47
CA LEU A 173 9.08 -46.34 4.59
C LEU A 173 9.05 -45.78 3.19
N ASP A 174 9.48 -46.49 2.34
CA ASP A 174 9.38 -46.96 0.95
C ASP A 174 8.47 -46.23 -0.03
N GLU A 175 9.00 -46.23 -1.23
CA GLU A 175 8.43 -45.85 -2.51
C GLU A 175 7.22 -46.72 -2.88
N GLY A 176 6.20 -46.13 -3.50
CA GLY A 176 5.06 -46.84 -4.03
C GLY A 176 4.22 -46.05 -5.02
N SER A 177 4.52 -46.26 -6.31
CA SER A 177 3.64 -46.34 -7.51
C SER A 177 2.46 -45.38 -7.70
N ASP A 178 2.55 -44.66 -8.80
CA ASP A 178 1.50 -43.98 -9.56
C ASP A 178 0.32 -44.88 -9.97
N PRO A 179 -0.90 -44.39 -9.98
CA PRO A 179 -1.95 -44.92 -10.84
C PRO A 179 -2.32 -43.99 -11.98
N GLN A 180 -2.24 -44.51 -13.18
CA GLN A 180 -2.74 -43.97 -14.45
C GLN A 180 -4.26 -43.79 -14.41
N ILE A 181 -4.76 -42.68 -14.96
CA ILE A 181 -6.17 -42.42 -15.26
C ILE A 181 -6.35 -42.21 -16.76
N PRO A 182 -7.38 -42.83 -17.35
CA PRO A 182 -7.54 -42.92 -18.82
C PRO A 182 -8.05 -41.62 -19.47
N GLN A 183 -7.60 -41.40 -20.70
CA GLN A 183 -8.13 -40.39 -21.60
C GLN A 183 -9.55 -40.74 -22.03
N GLN A 184 -10.48 -39.80 -21.94
CA GLN A 184 -11.71 -39.77 -22.71
C GLN A 184 -11.90 -38.37 -23.30
N ASP A 185 -11.96 -38.33 -24.61
CA ASP A 185 -12.38 -37.21 -25.46
C ASP A 185 -13.92 -37.15 -25.45
N PRO A 186 -14.53 -35.99 -25.33
CA PRO A 186 -15.75 -35.76 -26.08
C PRO A 186 -15.71 -34.42 -26.86
N ARG A 187 -15.87 -34.55 -28.17
CA ARG A 187 -16.30 -33.48 -29.07
C ARG A 187 -17.70 -33.00 -28.65
N GLY A 188 -17.86 -31.71 -28.56
CA GLY A 188 -19.13 -31.03 -28.43
C GLY A 188 -18.92 -29.57 -28.80
N GLU A 189 -19.23 -29.24 -30.03
CA GLU A 189 -19.38 -27.88 -30.54
C GLU A 189 -20.55 -27.25 -29.80
N ASP A 190 -20.33 -26.09 -29.18
CA ASP A 190 -21.41 -25.17 -28.90
C ASP A 190 -20.92 -23.73 -29.09
N ASP A 191 -21.53 -23.12 -30.10
CA ASP A 191 -21.28 -21.82 -30.65
C ASP A 191 -22.06 -20.78 -29.84
N GLY A 192 -21.39 -20.17 -28.88
CA GLY A 192 -21.89 -19.06 -28.04
C GLY A 192 -20.93 -17.88 -28.01
N GLY A 193 -20.67 -17.28 -29.21
CA GLY A 193 -19.75 -16.16 -29.38
C GLY A 193 -20.16 -14.86 -28.69
N GLY A 194 -19.93 -14.78 -27.40
CA GLY A 194 -19.92 -13.49 -26.70
C GLY A 194 -18.68 -12.69 -27.07
N LYS A 195 -18.79 -11.68 -27.91
CA LYS A 195 -17.72 -10.76 -28.26
C LYS A 195 -17.12 -10.16 -26.98
N ARG A 196 -15.86 -10.50 -26.68
CA ARG A 196 -15.05 -9.86 -25.64
C ARG A 196 -14.53 -8.53 -26.17
N THR A 197 -14.80 -7.44 -25.49
CA THR A 197 -14.39 -6.10 -25.92
C THR A 197 -12.91 -5.86 -25.63
N ARG A 198 -12.17 -5.34 -26.59
CA ARG A 198 -10.78 -4.90 -26.45
C ARG A 198 -10.74 -3.59 -25.65
N LEU A 199 -9.83 -3.46 -24.68
CA LEU A 199 -9.60 -2.21 -23.95
C LEU A 199 -9.20 -1.05 -24.88
N SER A 200 -8.48 -1.36 -25.99
CA SER A 200 -8.11 -0.39 -27.01
C SER A 200 -9.29 0.21 -27.81
N GLU A 201 -10.48 -0.42 -27.74
CA GLU A 201 -11.68 0.09 -28.42
C GLU A 201 -12.47 1.11 -27.60
N LEU A 202 -12.03 1.35 -26.33
CA LEU A 202 -12.63 2.34 -25.43
C LEU A 202 -11.91 3.70 -25.44
N SER A 203 -10.77 3.81 -26.12
CA SER A 203 -10.07 5.08 -26.37
C SER A 203 -10.31 5.49 -27.82
N ASP A 204 -10.91 6.65 -28.00
CA ASP A 204 -11.25 7.36 -29.21
C ASP A 204 -10.54 6.92 -30.50
N GLY A 205 -11.31 6.82 -31.57
CA GLY A 205 -10.92 6.34 -32.86
C GLY A 205 -9.64 6.94 -33.43
N GLU A 206 -8.94 6.08 -34.09
CA GLU A 206 -7.73 6.17 -34.89
C GLU A 206 -6.52 5.50 -34.24
N ALA A 207 -6.38 4.21 -34.51
CA ALA A 207 -5.14 3.58 -34.94
C ALA A 207 -5.33 2.07 -35.09
N GLY A 208 -5.63 1.63 -36.30
CA GLY A 208 -5.36 0.27 -36.75
C GLY A 208 -3.85 0.03 -36.87
N GLY A 209 -3.12 0.17 -35.75
CA GLY A 209 -1.71 -0.12 -35.63
C GLY A 209 -1.52 -1.50 -35.00
N VAL A 210 -0.77 -2.38 -35.60
CA VAL A 210 -0.19 -3.57 -35.00
C VAL A 210 0.42 -3.10 -33.66
N ASP A 211 0.03 -3.69 -32.53
CA ASP A 211 0.57 -3.37 -31.19
C ASP A 211 2.05 -3.80 -31.16
N ALA A 212 2.90 -2.92 -31.72
CA ALA A 212 4.34 -3.15 -31.81
C ALA A 212 4.89 -3.19 -30.38
N ARG A 213 5.67 -4.22 -30.06
CA ARG A 213 6.39 -4.27 -28.78
C ARG A 213 7.27 -3.04 -28.66
N LEU A 214 7.12 -2.29 -27.57
CA LEU A 214 8.02 -1.20 -27.25
C LEU A 214 9.44 -1.75 -27.12
N ARG A 215 10.38 -1.15 -27.85
CA ARG A 215 11.80 -1.43 -27.69
C ARG A 215 12.25 -0.97 -26.30
N ALA A 216 13.29 -1.57 -25.78
CA ALA A 216 13.84 -1.19 -24.46
C ALA A 216 14.13 0.32 -24.37
N ALA A 217 14.66 0.91 -25.45
CA ALA A 217 14.95 2.35 -25.55
C ALA A 217 13.70 3.26 -25.56
N GLU A 218 12.53 2.73 -25.89
CA GLU A 218 11.26 3.48 -25.95
C GLU A 218 10.53 3.45 -24.59
N LYS A 219 10.98 2.62 -23.64
CA LYS A 219 10.39 2.56 -22.31
C LYS A 219 10.86 3.72 -21.47
N LYS A 220 9.94 4.27 -20.67
CA LYS A 220 10.31 5.22 -19.63
C LYS A 220 11.35 4.59 -18.70
N ASP A 221 12.42 5.30 -18.37
CA ASP A 221 13.35 4.90 -17.32
C ASP A 221 13.15 5.73 -16.05
N VAL A 222 13.55 5.17 -14.91
CA VAL A 222 13.56 5.81 -13.60
C VAL A 222 14.96 5.66 -13.01
N ASP A 223 15.59 6.80 -12.73
CA ASP A 223 16.84 6.84 -11.98
C ASP A 223 16.54 6.74 -10.48
N PHE A 224 16.94 5.62 -9.87
CA PHE A 224 16.79 5.37 -8.44
C PHE A 224 18.00 5.87 -7.63
N LYS A 225 19.15 6.11 -8.27
CA LYS A 225 20.40 6.39 -7.58
C LYS A 225 20.33 7.69 -6.79
N GLY A 226 20.62 7.61 -5.50
CA GLY A 226 20.62 8.76 -4.59
C GLY A 226 19.24 9.36 -4.28
N LYS A 227 18.15 8.79 -4.81
CA LYS A 227 16.78 9.25 -4.55
C LYS A 227 16.24 8.71 -3.25
N LEU A 228 15.59 9.55 -2.46
CA LEU A 228 14.99 9.14 -1.18
C LEU A 228 13.64 8.45 -1.44
N TYR A 229 13.58 7.16 -1.15
CA TYR A 229 12.47 6.30 -1.50
C TYR A 229 11.61 5.96 -0.27
N LEU A 230 10.37 6.44 -0.25
CA LEU A 230 9.37 6.06 0.74
C LEU A 230 8.81 4.67 0.41
N ALA A 231 8.93 3.73 1.34
CA ALA A 231 8.44 2.36 1.16
C ALA A 231 6.92 2.30 1.01
N PRO A 232 6.38 1.33 0.24
CA PRO A 232 4.97 0.95 0.30
C PRO A 232 4.66 0.35 1.69
N LEU A 233 3.81 1.01 2.45
CA LEU A 233 3.49 0.67 3.83
C LEU A 233 2.01 0.34 3.95
N THR A 234 1.69 -0.90 4.28
CA THR A 234 0.29 -1.33 4.47
C THR A 234 -0.40 -0.49 5.56
N THR A 235 -1.59 -0.04 5.30
CA THR A 235 -2.46 0.79 6.14
C THR A 235 -2.02 2.25 6.26
N VAL A 236 -0.75 2.54 6.56
CA VAL A 236 -0.30 3.93 6.78
C VAL A 236 0.29 4.57 5.52
N GLY A 237 0.79 3.78 4.57
CA GLY A 237 1.35 4.28 3.29
C GLY A 237 0.30 4.81 2.30
N ASN A 238 -0.85 5.27 2.81
CA ASN A 238 -1.94 5.82 2.02
C ASN A 238 -1.55 7.17 1.37
N LEU A 239 -2.35 7.61 0.41
CA LEU A 239 -2.07 8.82 -0.36
C LEU A 239 -1.86 10.07 0.52
N PRO A 240 -2.66 10.37 1.57
CA PRO A 240 -2.40 11.49 2.47
C PRO A 240 -1.02 11.43 3.15
N PHE A 241 -0.60 10.27 3.64
CA PHE A 241 0.72 10.12 4.26
C PHE A 241 1.86 10.29 3.25
N ARG A 242 1.72 9.73 2.04
CA ARG A 242 2.72 9.92 0.98
C ARG A 242 2.88 11.39 0.62
N ARG A 243 1.76 12.16 0.57
CA ARG A 243 1.79 13.62 0.34
C ARG A 243 2.57 14.35 1.42
N VAL A 244 2.37 14.01 2.70
CA VAL A 244 3.14 14.58 3.82
C VAL A 244 4.63 14.29 3.63
N CYS A 245 5.01 13.03 3.39
CA CYS A 245 6.41 12.66 3.14
C CYS A 245 7.00 13.33 1.90
N LYS A 246 6.19 13.53 0.85
CA LYS A 246 6.60 14.23 -0.36
C LYS A 246 6.92 15.70 -0.07
N GLY A 247 6.07 16.38 0.69
CA GLY A 247 6.31 17.76 1.16
C GLY A 247 7.58 17.90 2.02
N LEU A 248 8.00 16.82 2.67
CA LEU A 248 9.20 16.73 3.50
C LEU A 248 10.44 16.21 2.75
N GLY A 249 10.35 16.02 1.43
CA GLY A 249 11.50 15.76 0.58
C GLY A 249 11.66 14.31 0.11
N ALA A 250 10.68 13.42 0.26
CA ALA A 250 10.71 12.13 -0.40
C ALA A 250 10.70 12.31 -1.93
N ASP A 251 11.63 11.67 -2.64
CA ASP A 251 11.75 11.79 -4.10
C ASP A 251 10.85 10.76 -4.80
N ILE A 252 10.85 9.51 -4.29
CA ILE A 252 10.09 8.40 -4.83
C ILE A 252 9.06 7.95 -3.80
N THR A 253 7.82 7.76 -4.26
CA THR A 253 6.74 7.16 -3.47
C THR A 253 6.21 5.90 -4.14
N CYS A 254 5.58 5.04 -3.36
CA CYS A 254 4.97 3.82 -3.89
C CYS A 254 3.64 3.56 -3.17
N GLY A 255 2.62 3.19 -3.93
CA GLY A 255 1.32 2.82 -3.40
C GLY A 255 1.37 1.58 -2.50
N GLU A 256 0.39 1.41 -1.64
CA GLU A 256 0.22 0.19 -0.84
C GLU A 256 0.09 -1.03 -1.76
N MET A 257 0.50 -2.20 -1.24
CA MET A 257 0.46 -3.47 -1.97
C MET A 257 -0.96 -3.86 -2.40
N ALA A 258 -1.23 -3.88 -3.69
CA ALA A 258 -2.49 -4.30 -4.29
C ALA A 258 -2.45 -5.76 -4.76
N LEU A 259 -3.50 -6.54 -4.44
CA LEU A 259 -3.58 -7.94 -4.84
C LEU A 259 -4.03 -8.07 -6.29
N CYS A 260 -3.24 -8.75 -7.13
CA CYS A 260 -3.55 -8.96 -8.54
C CYS A 260 -4.95 -9.57 -8.75
N THR A 261 -5.32 -10.57 -7.95
CA THR A 261 -6.64 -11.21 -8.04
C THR A 261 -7.79 -10.23 -7.80
N ASN A 262 -7.63 -9.32 -6.84
CA ASN A 262 -8.65 -8.34 -6.49
C ASN A 262 -8.74 -7.21 -7.53
N LEU A 263 -7.60 -6.78 -8.07
CA LEU A 263 -7.57 -5.83 -9.19
C LEU A 263 -8.32 -6.40 -10.41
N LEU A 264 -8.02 -7.65 -10.79
CA LEU A 264 -8.68 -8.34 -11.89
C LEU A 264 -10.18 -8.58 -11.68
N GLN A 265 -10.63 -8.65 -10.43
CA GLN A 265 -12.05 -8.72 -10.07
C GLN A 265 -12.76 -7.35 -10.06
N GLY A 266 -12.04 -6.27 -10.34
CA GLY A 266 -12.59 -4.91 -10.33
C GLY A 266 -13.02 -4.45 -8.94
N GLN A 267 -12.31 -4.84 -7.86
CA GLN A 267 -12.59 -4.41 -6.50
C GLN A 267 -12.15 -2.95 -6.30
N PRO A 268 -13.08 -2.00 -6.02
CA PRO A 268 -12.74 -0.57 -5.97
C PRO A 268 -11.73 -0.21 -4.88
N ALA A 269 -11.74 -0.92 -3.75
CA ALA A 269 -10.80 -0.68 -2.67
C ALA A 269 -9.36 -0.99 -3.08
N GLU A 270 -9.16 -2.04 -3.89
CA GLU A 270 -7.84 -2.43 -4.40
C GLU A 270 -7.35 -1.44 -5.46
N TRP A 271 -8.23 -1.02 -6.37
CA TRP A 271 -7.89 0.00 -7.38
C TRP A 271 -7.57 1.36 -6.75
N ALA A 272 -8.17 1.68 -5.60
CA ALA A 272 -7.85 2.91 -4.86
C ALA A 272 -6.39 2.98 -4.38
N LEU A 273 -5.71 1.83 -4.21
CA LEU A 273 -4.29 1.76 -3.83
C LEU A 273 -3.36 2.23 -4.97
N LEU A 274 -3.84 2.27 -6.22
CA LEU A 274 -3.09 2.76 -7.38
C LEU A 274 -3.19 4.27 -7.57
N ARG A 275 -3.99 4.98 -6.77
CA ARG A 275 -4.14 6.44 -6.87
C ARG A 275 -2.84 7.16 -6.55
N ARG A 276 -2.58 8.21 -7.31
CA ARG A 276 -1.45 9.12 -7.22
C ARG A 276 -1.94 10.54 -6.99
N HIS A 277 -1.19 11.34 -6.29
CA HIS A 277 -1.38 12.80 -6.26
C HIS A 277 -0.41 13.47 -7.23
N ALA A 278 -0.82 14.59 -7.84
CA ALA A 278 0.02 15.32 -8.81
C ALA A 278 1.37 15.79 -8.24
N SER A 279 1.47 15.95 -6.90
CA SER A 279 2.75 16.30 -6.24
C SER A 279 3.75 15.14 -6.15
N GLU A 280 3.38 13.92 -6.49
CA GLU A 280 4.28 12.77 -6.47
C GLU A 280 5.03 12.70 -7.80
N ASP A 281 6.30 13.18 -7.86
CA ASP A 281 7.06 13.28 -9.11
C ASP A 281 7.38 11.90 -9.70
N VAL A 282 7.79 10.95 -8.83
CA VAL A 282 8.02 9.56 -9.20
C VAL A 282 7.14 8.67 -8.33
N PHE A 283 6.17 8.02 -8.95
CA PHE A 283 5.19 7.17 -8.27
C PHE A 283 5.18 5.76 -8.82
N GLY A 284 5.34 4.77 -7.94
CA GLY A 284 5.24 3.36 -8.24
C GLY A 284 3.92 2.75 -7.79
N ALA A 285 3.43 1.78 -8.55
CA ALA A 285 2.32 0.92 -8.14
C ALA A 285 2.86 -0.44 -7.69
N GLN A 286 2.62 -0.83 -6.43
CA GLN A 286 3.03 -2.15 -5.96
C GLN A 286 1.88 -3.15 -6.10
N ILE A 287 2.15 -4.26 -6.80
CA ILE A 287 1.21 -5.37 -6.96
C ILE A 287 1.75 -6.65 -6.31
N CYS A 288 0.85 -7.56 -5.95
CA CYS A 288 1.20 -8.84 -5.36
C CYS A 288 0.43 -9.98 -6.01
N GLY A 289 1.17 -10.93 -6.57
CA GLY A 289 0.64 -12.14 -7.17
C GLY A 289 1.71 -13.24 -7.19
N GLY A 290 1.28 -14.50 -7.13
CA GLY A 290 2.19 -15.66 -7.10
C GLY A 290 2.27 -16.41 -8.43
N TYR A 291 1.48 -16.01 -9.44
CA TYR A 291 1.37 -16.75 -10.70
C TYR A 291 1.48 -15.81 -11.90
N PRO A 292 2.16 -16.24 -12.97
CA PRO A 292 2.49 -15.41 -14.12
C PRO A 292 1.24 -14.91 -14.88
N ASP A 293 0.17 -15.68 -14.95
CA ASP A 293 -1.08 -15.31 -15.61
C ASP A 293 -1.80 -14.15 -14.92
N ALA A 294 -1.93 -14.19 -13.59
CA ALA A 294 -2.55 -13.11 -12.84
C ALA A 294 -1.70 -11.82 -12.87
N VAL A 295 -0.37 -11.97 -12.72
CA VAL A 295 0.54 -10.80 -12.67
C VAL A 295 0.67 -10.15 -14.04
N SER A 296 0.81 -10.92 -15.12
CA SER A 296 0.91 -10.36 -16.48
C SER A 296 -0.37 -9.64 -16.92
N ARG A 297 -1.55 -10.18 -16.59
CA ARG A 297 -2.83 -9.50 -16.85
C ARG A 297 -2.98 -8.21 -16.07
N CYS A 298 -2.54 -8.20 -14.79
CA CYS A 298 -2.49 -6.95 -14.02
C CYS A 298 -1.50 -5.95 -14.61
N ALA A 299 -0.31 -6.40 -15.05
CA ALA A 299 0.66 -5.54 -15.70
C ALA A 299 0.09 -4.91 -16.96
N GLN A 300 -0.60 -5.70 -17.81
CA GLN A 300 -1.28 -5.18 -18.98
C GLN A 300 -2.34 -4.12 -18.61
N LEU A 301 -3.21 -4.38 -17.63
CA LEU A 301 -4.22 -3.41 -17.20
C LEU A 301 -3.62 -2.10 -16.70
N ILE A 302 -2.61 -2.20 -15.85
CA ILE A 302 -1.93 -1.02 -15.29
C ILE A 302 -1.24 -0.21 -16.39
N ASP A 303 -0.64 -0.88 -17.34
CA ASP A 303 0.00 -0.25 -18.50
C ASP A 303 -1.03 0.49 -19.35
N ASP A 304 -2.10 -0.21 -19.76
CA ASP A 304 -3.13 0.32 -20.67
C ASP A 304 -3.89 1.51 -20.01
N GLU A 305 -4.19 1.43 -18.72
CA GLU A 305 -4.99 2.44 -18.04
C GLU A 305 -4.16 3.62 -17.52
N PHE A 306 -2.94 3.38 -17.02
CA PHE A 306 -2.22 4.39 -16.27
C PHE A 306 -0.78 4.64 -16.73
N ALA A 307 0.05 3.60 -16.94
CA ALA A 307 1.47 3.80 -17.15
C ALA A 307 1.76 4.53 -18.48
N ARG A 308 1.12 4.13 -19.58
CA ARG A 308 1.24 4.80 -20.88
C ARG A 308 0.81 6.25 -20.87
N ARG A 309 -0.05 6.64 -19.92
CA ARG A 309 -0.56 8.00 -19.75
C ARG A 309 0.24 8.81 -18.72
N GLY A 310 1.36 8.28 -18.23
CA GLY A 310 2.22 8.93 -17.25
C GLY A 310 1.69 8.93 -15.82
N GLY A 311 0.61 8.18 -15.55
CA GLY A 311 0.04 8.08 -14.21
C GLY A 311 0.84 7.19 -13.25
N ILE A 312 1.66 6.26 -13.78
CA ILE A 312 2.54 5.37 -13.03
C ILE A 312 3.91 5.37 -13.68
N ASP A 313 4.95 5.55 -12.86
CA ASP A 313 6.33 5.66 -13.33
C ASP A 313 7.08 4.34 -13.28
N PHE A 314 6.67 3.39 -12.42
CA PHE A 314 7.17 2.03 -12.37
C PHE A 314 6.17 1.09 -11.70
N VAL A 315 6.23 -0.18 -12.02
CA VAL A 315 5.44 -1.23 -11.35
C VAL A 315 6.37 -2.09 -10.51
N ASP A 316 6.07 -2.22 -9.23
CA ASP A 316 6.81 -3.05 -8.29
C ASP A 316 6.04 -4.33 -7.96
N ILE A 317 6.69 -5.50 -8.03
CA ILE A 317 6.07 -6.76 -7.60
C ILE A 317 6.56 -7.10 -6.20
N ASN A 318 5.62 -7.24 -5.27
CA ASN A 318 5.91 -7.65 -3.91
C ASN A 318 6.22 -9.15 -3.83
N MET A 319 7.48 -9.46 -3.58
CA MET A 319 8.00 -10.82 -3.34
C MET A 319 8.62 -10.96 -1.95
N GLY A 320 8.22 -10.08 -1.01
CA GLY A 320 8.77 -10.02 0.34
C GLY A 320 7.75 -10.00 1.47
N CYS A 321 6.44 -9.88 1.19
CA CYS A 321 5.39 -9.86 2.21
C CYS A 321 5.42 -11.15 3.05
N PRO A 322 5.53 -11.07 4.40
CA PRO A 322 5.67 -12.25 5.25
C PRO A 322 4.33 -12.83 5.72
N ILE A 323 3.19 -12.17 5.41
CA ILE A 323 1.86 -12.51 5.91
C ILE A 323 1.42 -13.88 5.40
N ASP A 324 0.93 -14.74 6.30
CA ASP A 324 0.56 -16.12 5.96
C ASP A 324 -0.54 -16.19 4.90
N LEU A 325 -1.53 -15.30 4.96
CA LEU A 325 -2.59 -15.19 3.96
C LEU A 325 -2.04 -15.00 2.52
N ILE A 326 -0.97 -14.22 2.38
CA ILE A 326 -0.30 -13.97 1.08
C ILE A 326 0.58 -15.15 0.70
N CYS A 327 1.36 -15.66 1.66
CA CYS A 327 2.25 -16.80 1.44
C CYS A 327 1.48 -18.08 1.05
N ASN A 328 0.34 -18.33 1.69
CA ASN A 328 -0.54 -19.47 1.39
C ASN A 328 -1.15 -19.40 -0.02
N LYS A 329 -1.30 -18.19 -0.57
CA LYS A 329 -1.66 -17.98 -1.98
C LYS A 329 -0.47 -18.15 -2.95
N GLY A 330 0.70 -18.54 -2.45
CA GLY A 330 1.92 -18.72 -3.23
C GLY A 330 2.58 -17.42 -3.69
N ALA A 331 2.25 -16.28 -3.06
CA ALA A 331 2.75 -14.94 -3.38
C ALA A 331 3.64 -14.39 -2.25
N GLY A 332 4.10 -13.15 -2.38
CA GLY A 332 4.95 -12.51 -1.39
C GLY A 332 6.26 -13.27 -1.17
N SER A 333 6.71 -13.39 0.07
CA SER A 333 7.97 -14.05 0.41
C SER A 333 8.02 -15.56 0.09
N MET A 334 6.87 -16.21 -0.14
CA MET A 334 6.82 -17.59 -0.60
C MET A 334 7.51 -17.80 -1.96
N MET A 335 7.57 -16.74 -2.76
CA MET A 335 8.25 -16.76 -4.06
C MET A 335 9.76 -17.08 -3.93
N LEU A 336 10.41 -16.72 -2.80
CA LEU A 336 11.81 -17.03 -2.54
C LEU A 336 12.12 -18.54 -2.48
N GLN A 337 11.10 -19.38 -2.28
CA GLN A 337 11.24 -20.83 -2.35
C GLN A 337 11.02 -21.38 -3.78
N LYS A 338 10.65 -20.54 -4.74
CA LYS A 338 10.33 -20.91 -6.12
C LYS A 338 11.00 -19.93 -7.10
N PRO A 339 12.36 -19.88 -7.18
CA PRO A 339 13.09 -18.92 -8.03
C PRO A 339 12.66 -18.96 -9.50
N ASP A 340 12.41 -20.15 -10.05
CA ASP A 340 12.00 -20.30 -11.44
C ASP A 340 10.62 -19.68 -11.70
N ARG A 341 9.73 -19.73 -10.68
CA ARG A 341 8.44 -19.04 -10.78
C ARG A 341 8.58 -17.54 -10.62
N MET A 342 9.54 -17.04 -9.79
CA MET A 342 9.87 -15.62 -9.75
C MET A 342 10.30 -15.12 -11.13
N GLU A 343 11.22 -15.85 -11.77
CA GLU A 343 11.69 -15.56 -13.12
C GLU A 343 10.53 -15.51 -14.11
N LEU A 344 9.69 -16.53 -14.09
CA LEU A 344 8.56 -16.64 -15.01
C LEU A 344 7.55 -15.49 -14.82
N VAL A 345 7.28 -15.09 -13.58
CA VAL A 345 6.42 -13.94 -13.25
C VAL A 345 7.03 -12.64 -13.77
N ALA A 346 8.33 -12.40 -13.53
CA ALA A 346 9.00 -11.19 -14.02
C ALA A 346 9.04 -11.13 -15.56
N ARG A 347 9.46 -12.24 -16.22
CA ARG A 347 9.51 -12.34 -17.68
C ARG A 347 8.13 -12.24 -18.35
N ALA A 348 7.07 -12.64 -17.65
CA ALA A 348 5.71 -12.47 -18.16
C ALA A 348 5.23 -11.03 -18.08
N ALA A 349 5.60 -10.29 -17.04
CA ALA A 349 5.14 -8.93 -16.79
C ALA A 349 5.98 -7.85 -17.49
N ALA A 350 7.31 -7.94 -17.45
CA ALA A 350 8.22 -6.89 -17.90
C ALA A 350 7.98 -6.41 -19.35
N PRO A 351 7.75 -7.28 -20.36
CA PRO A 351 7.52 -6.83 -21.73
C PRO A 351 6.18 -6.13 -21.95
N LEU A 352 5.23 -6.27 -21.02
CA LEU A 352 3.88 -5.69 -21.14
C LEU A 352 3.81 -4.25 -20.62
N LEU A 353 4.86 -3.79 -19.94
CA LEU A 353 4.92 -2.47 -19.30
C LEU A 353 5.69 -1.48 -20.17
N SER A 354 5.17 -0.28 -20.32
CA SER A 354 5.84 0.89 -20.90
C SER A 354 6.75 1.61 -19.89
N CYS A 355 6.67 1.25 -18.62
CA CYS A 355 7.49 1.74 -17.51
C CYS A 355 8.34 0.61 -16.92
N PRO A 356 9.36 0.93 -16.10
CA PRO A 356 10.20 -0.07 -15.45
C PRO A 356 9.43 -1.06 -14.58
N LEU A 357 9.86 -2.33 -14.60
CA LEU A 357 9.48 -3.34 -13.62
C LEU A 357 10.52 -3.37 -12.51
N THR A 358 10.08 -3.30 -11.25
CA THR A 358 10.92 -3.52 -10.06
C THR A 358 10.40 -4.68 -9.21
N LEU A 359 11.26 -5.23 -8.38
CA LEU A 359 10.88 -6.30 -7.45
C LEU A 359 11.27 -5.91 -6.02
N LYS A 360 10.42 -6.25 -5.04
CA LYS A 360 10.76 -6.08 -3.64
C LYS A 360 10.78 -7.43 -2.92
N THR A 361 11.93 -7.79 -2.34
CA THR A 361 12.17 -9.11 -1.76
C THR A 361 12.88 -9.06 -0.41
N ARG A 362 13.21 -10.23 0.16
CA ARG A 362 13.94 -10.45 1.41
C ARG A 362 15.17 -11.31 1.18
N VAL A 363 16.05 -11.40 2.20
CA VAL A 363 17.28 -12.21 2.12
C VAL A 363 17.03 -13.71 1.96
N GLY A 364 15.88 -14.18 2.42
CA GLY A 364 15.44 -15.57 2.35
C GLY A 364 14.06 -15.77 2.98
N TYR A 365 13.53 -16.97 2.84
CA TYR A 365 12.29 -17.37 3.50
C TYR A 365 12.55 -17.85 4.93
N TYR A 366 13.55 -18.71 5.11
CA TYR A 366 13.97 -19.25 6.41
C TYR A 366 15.20 -18.50 6.92
N ASP A 367 15.36 -18.43 8.24
CA ASP A 367 16.48 -17.72 8.88
C ASP A 367 17.85 -18.34 8.57
N ASN A 368 17.88 -19.65 8.42
CA ASN A 368 19.10 -20.42 8.14
C ASN A 368 19.41 -20.57 6.64
N LYS A 369 18.53 -20.05 5.75
CA LYS A 369 18.72 -20.17 4.29
C LYS A 369 18.57 -18.83 3.60
N ARG A 370 19.70 -18.18 3.34
CA ARG A 370 19.79 -16.97 2.53
C ARG A 370 19.95 -17.35 1.06
N VAL A 371 19.12 -16.77 0.19
CA VAL A 371 19.08 -17.11 -1.24
C VAL A 371 19.19 -15.89 -2.15
N ALA A 372 19.13 -14.68 -1.58
CA ALA A 372 19.08 -13.45 -2.39
C ALA A 372 20.34 -13.26 -3.24
N HIS A 373 21.54 -13.60 -2.74
CA HIS A 373 22.81 -13.47 -3.46
C HIS A 373 22.90 -14.37 -4.71
N GLU A 374 22.11 -15.45 -4.77
CA GLU A 374 22.03 -16.35 -5.93
C GLU A 374 20.98 -15.88 -6.96
N ILE A 375 19.87 -15.30 -6.46
CA ILE A 375 18.72 -14.96 -7.29
C ILE A 375 18.86 -13.56 -7.90
N ILE A 376 19.28 -12.55 -7.11
CA ILE A 376 19.33 -11.15 -7.53
C ILE A 376 20.20 -10.94 -8.79
N PRO A 377 21.40 -11.53 -8.92
CA PRO A 377 22.21 -11.35 -10.11
C PRO A 377 21.52 -11.75 -11.41
N ARG A 378 20.56 -12.69 -11.36
CA ARG A 378 19.80 -13.16 -12.52
C ARG A 378 18.67 -12.22 -12.93
N MET A 379 18.19 -11.34 -12.00
CA MET A 379 16.98 -10.57 -12.20
C MET A 379 17.07 -9.52 -13.32
N ALA A 380 18.25 -9.00 -13.58
CA ALA A 380 18.49 -8.11 -14.73
C ALA A 380 18.10 -8.79 -16.05
N SER A 381 18.45 -10.06 -16.26
CA SER A 381 18.09 -10.84 -17.46
C SER A 381 16.60 -11.18 -17.54
N TRP A 382 15.83 -10.94 -16.49
CA TRP A 382 14.37 -11.12 -16.48
C TRP A 382 13.62 -9.86 -16.94
N GLY A 383 14.34 -8.76 -17.22
CA GLY A 383 13.78 -7.47 -17.58
C GLY A 383 13.42 -6.60 -16.35
N VAL A 384 14.04 -6.88 -15.21
CA VAL A 384 13.86 -6.11 -13.97
C VAL A 384 14.86 -4.96 -13.95
N ARG A 385 14.38 -3.73 -13.73
CA ARG A 385 15.19 -2.50 -13.67
C ARG A 385 15.87 -2.29 -12.32
N ALA A 386 15.19 -2.60 -11.23
CA ALA A 386 15.72 -2.47 -9.89
C ALA A 386 15.12 -3.50 -8.93
N VAL A 387 15.88 -3.84 -7.89
CA VAL A 387 15.44 -4.74 -6.81
C VAL A 387 15.61 -4.07 -5.47
N THR A 388 14.54 -4.05 -4.68
CA THR A 388 14.62 -3.66 -3.26
C THR A 388 14.82 -4.91 -2.40
N LEU A 389 15.93 -4.97 -1.68
CA LEU A 389 16.27 -6.05 -0.77
C LEU A 389 16.11 -5.64 0.70
N HIS A 390 15.13 -6.25 1.39
CA HIS A 390 15.01 -6.11 2.84
C HIS A 390 16.00 -7.05 3.54
N GLY A 391 16.90 -6.50 4.37
CA GLY A 391 17.97 -7.21 5.05
C GLY A 391 17.52 -8.21 6.14
N ARG A 392 16.30 -8.75 6.04
CA ARG A 392 15.72 -9.75 6.95
C ARG A 392 15.07 -10.88 6.18
N SER A 393 15.06 -12.09 6.78
CA SER A 393 14.27 -13.22 6.28
C SER A 393 12.77 -13.01 6.56
N ARG A 394 11.92 -13.88 5.98
CA ARG A 394 10.51 -13.90 6.34
C ARG A 394 10.27 -14.27 7.80
N GLN A 395 10.96 -15.32 8.30
CA GLN A 395 10.78 -15.81 9.67
C GLN A 395 11.31 -14.80 10.71
N GLN A 396 12.42 -14.14 10.42
CA GLN A 396 13.03 -13.15 11.30
C GLN A 396 12.10 -11.97 11.58
N ARG A 397 11.26 -11.60 10.61
CA ARG A 397 10.41 -10.39 10.71
C ARG A 397 11.21 -9.19 11.24
N TYR A 398 11.03 -8.83 12.52
CA TYR A 398 11.68 -7.69 13.17
C TYR A 398 12.42 -8.07 14.44
N SER A 399 12.66 -9.35 14.69
CA SER A 399 13.34 -9.83 15.90
C SER A 399 14.83 -9.50 15.95
N ARG A 400 15.45 -9.22 14.81
CA ARG A 400 16.87 -8.86 14.67
C ARG A 400 17.04 -7.64 13.80
N LEU A 401 18.23 -7.05 13.80
CA LEU A 401 18.60 -5.97 12.88
C LEU A 401 18.64 -6.46 11.41
N ALA A 402 18.45 -5.54 10.47
CA ALA A 402 18.65 -5.81 9.06
C ALA A 402 20.14 -6.10 8.78
N ASP A 403 20.41 -7.12 7.99
CA ASP A 403 21.76 -7.52 7.66
C ASP A 403 22.29 -6.74 6.44
N TRP A 404 22.83 -5.57 6.72
CA TRP A 404 23.38 -4.69 5.69
C TRP A 404 24.68 -5.20 5.08
N LYS A 405 25.44 -6.01 5.82
CA LYS A 405 26.63 -6.68 5.27
C LYS A 405 26.24 -7.64 4.16
N TYR A 406 25.19 -8.43 4.39
CA TYR A 406 24.68 -9.35 3.38
C TYR A 406 24.04 -8.61 2.18
N ILE A 407 23.41 -7.45 2.40
CA ILE A 407 22.94 -6.60 1.30
C ILE A 407 24.14 -6.21 0.41
N GLY A 408 25.28 -5.81 1.01
CA GLY A 408 26.51 -5.47 0.27
C GLY A 408 27.12 -6.67 -0.50
N GLU A 409 27.03 -7.88 0.06
CA GLU A 409 27.41 -9.11 -0.65
C GLU A 409 26.52 -9.33 -1.90
N CYS A 410 25.22 -9.06 -1.79
CA CYS A 410 24.29 -9.14 -2.93
C CYS A 410 24.59 -8.07 -4.01
N VAL A 411 24.97 -6.85 -3.61
CA VAL A 411 25.41 -5.79 -4.54
C VAL A 411 26.65 -6.26 -5.31
N SER A 412 27.64 -6.77 -4.60
CA SER A 412 28.89 -7.26 -5.20
C SER A 412 28.64 -8.41 -6.18
N SER A 413 27.74 -9.35 -5.82
CA SER A 413 27.36 -10.49 -6.66
C SER A 413 26.64 -10.03 -7.93
N ALA A 414 25.73 -9.05 -7.83
CA ALA A 414 25.02 -8.49 -8.96
C ALA A 414 25.96 -7.77 -9.94
N ASN A 415 26.86 -6.92 -9.42
CA ASN A 415 27.83 -6.18 -10.23
C ASN A 415 28.82 -7.11 -10.95
N ALA A 416 29.23 -8.20 -10.31
CA ALA A 416 30.15 -9.18 -10.91
C ALA A 416 29.51 -9.89 -12.12
N LEU A 417 28.21 -10.15 -12.10
CA LEU A 417 27.51 -10.79 -13.20
C LEU A 417 27.19 -9.81 -14.33
N CYS A 418 26.70 -8.60 -14.00
CA CYS A 418 26.43 -7.56 -14.99
C CYS A 418 27.71 -7.16 -15.75
N GLY A 419 28.86 -7.02 -15.06
CA GLY A 419 30.15 -6.72 -15.69
C GLY A 419 30.66 -7.83 -16.62
N LYS A 420 30.33 -9.09 -16.37
CA LYS A 420 30.67 -10.22 -17.26
C LYS A 420 29.78 -10.21 -18.53
N ASN A 421 28.51 -9.92 -18.38
CA ASN A 421 27.59 -9.89 -19.52
C ASN A 421 27.89 -8.72 -20.48
N SER A 422 28.29 -7.56 -19.97
CA SER A 422 28.74 -6.43 -20.79
C SER A 422 29.98 -6.75 -21.64
N ARG A 423 30.87 -7.63 -21.15
CA ARG A 423 32.04 -8.09 -21.92
C ARG A 423 31.73 -9.16 -22.96
N LEU A 424 30.68 -9.96 -22.76
CA LEU A 424 30.23 -10.95 -23.75
C LEU A 424 29.44 -10.32 -24.91
N SER A 425 28.68 -9.25 -24.66
CA SER A 425 27.93 -8.52 -25.68
C SER A 425 28.84 -7.77 -26.67
N ALA A 426 30.07 -7.45 -26.29
CA ALA A 426 31.01 -6.75 -27.16
C ALA A 426 31.62 -7.64 -28.29
N THR A 427 31.27 -8.92 -28.34
CA THR A 427 31.83 -9.88 -29.32
C THR A 427 30.87 -10.33 -30.42
N THR A 428 29.60 -9.87 -30.41
CA THR A 428 28.63 -10.17 -31.49
C THR A 428 28.08 -8.85 -32.05
N ASN A 429 28.47 -8.55 -33.29
CA ASN A 429 28.25 -7.27 -33.99
C ASN A 429 26.83 -6.98 -34.47
N ASP A 430 25.78 -7.67 -34.04
CA ASP A 430 24.47 -7.54 -34.68
C ASP A 430 23.32 -7.04 -33.80
N ASP A 431 23.53 -6.78 -32.49
CA ASP A 431 22.49 -6.21 -31.61
C ASP A 431 23.03 -5.05 -30.75
N ALA A 432 23.49 -3.97 -31.41
CA ALA A 432 24.00 -2.79 -30.74
C ALA A 432 22.91 -1.92 -30.06
N ASP A 433 21.64 -2.32 -30.11
CA ASP A 433 20.49 -1.60 -29.53
C ASP A 433 20.13 -2.04 -28.10
N ASP A 434 20.81 -3.02 -27.53
CA ASP A 434 20.64 -3.38 -26.12
C ASP A 434 21.60 -2.57 -25.21
N ALA A 435 21.33 -1.26 -25.14
CA ALA A 435 21.92 -0.41 -24.12
C ALA A 435 21.56 -1.02 -22.76
N SER A 436 22.52 -1.69 -22.13
CA SER A 436 22.39 -2.33 -20.84
C SER A 436 21.81 -1.34 -19.83
N HIS A 437 20.48 -1.38 -19.65
CA HIS A 437 19.84 -0.59 -18.59
C HIS A 437 20.51 -0.92 -17.27
N ALA A 438 20.98 0.11 -16.58
CA ALA A 438 21.63 -0.06 -15.28
C ALA A 438 20.68 -0.81 -14.34
N PHE A 439 21.13 -1.92 -13.76
CA PHE A 439 20.40 -2.67 -12.76
C PHE A 439 20.73 -2.13 -11.38
N ASP A 440 19.74 -1.61 -10.66
CA ASP A 440 19.93 -1.00 -9.35
C ASP A 440 19.51 -1.93 -8.22
N LEU A 441 20.34 -2.04 -7.18
CA LEU A 441 19.98 -2.68 -5.93
C LEU A 441 19.71 -1.60 -4.88
N ILE A 442 18.49 -1.61 -4.33
CA ILE A 442 17.97 -0.69 -3.31
C ILE A 442 17.96 -1.42 -1.97
N GLY A 443 18.61 -0.85 -0.96
CA GLY A 443 18.63 -1.43 0.38
C GLY A 443 17.39 -1.06 1.20
N ASN A 444 16.94 -1.96 2.07
CA ASN A 444 15.81 -1.69 2.96
C ASN A 444 16.03 -2.32 4.34
N GLY A 445 15.69 -1.57 5.38
CA GLY A 445 15.70 -1.98 6.79
C GLY A 445 16.51 -1.04 7.67
N ASP A 446 15.94 -0.65 8.80
CA ASP A 446 16.59 0.06 9.90
C ASP A 446 17.32 1.37 9.50
N VAL A 447 16.68 2.18 8.67
CA VAL A 447 17.13 3.54 8.35
C VAL A 447 16.29 4.51 9.19
N PHE A 448 16.90 5.15 10.19
CA PHE A 448 16.24 6.06 11.15
C PHE A 448 16.84 7.46 11.18
N GLY A 449 17.90 7.72 10.43
CA GLY A 449 18.55 9.01 10.32
C GLY A 449 19.45 9.11 9.11
N PHE A 450 20.01 10.31 8.88
CA PHE A 450 20.93 10.54 7.78
C PHE A 450 22.22 9.73 7.90
N ARG A 451 22.69 9.47 9.15
CA ARG A 451 23.90 8.66 9.40
C ARG A 451 23.73 7.22 8.94
N ASP A 452 22.53 6.62 9.18
CA ASP A 452 22.23 5.27 8.69
C ASP A 452 22.20 5.26 7.16
N TYR A 453 21.54 6.25 6.56
CA TYR A 453 21.45 6.38 5.11
C TYR A 453 22.85 6.47 4.47
N ASP A 454 23.69 7.39 4.96
CA ASP A 454 25.04 7.59 4.46
C ASP A 454 25.90 6.34 4.62
N ALA A 455 25.84 5.68 5.78
CA ALA A 455 26.58 4.46 6.04
C ALA A 455 26.21 3.34 5.07
N HIS A 456 24.95 3.27 4.63
CA HIS A 456 24.48 2.20 3.74
C HIS A 456 24.72 2.49 2.25
N VAL A 457 24.62 3.75 1.83
CA VAL A 457 24.84 4.15 0.43
C VAL A 457 26.32 4.24 0.08
N SER A 458 27.19 4.48 1.07
CA SER A 458 28.63 4.59 0.84
C SER A 458 29.22 3.35 0.14
N ALA A 459 29.96 3.57 -0.95
CA ALA A 459 30.72 2.53 -1.62
C ALA A 459 31.97 2.11 -0.82
N ASN A 460 32.50 3.02 0.03
CA ASN A 460 33.69 2.80 0.85
C ASN A 460 33.28 2.39 2.28
N GLY A 461 33.19 1.09 2.50
CA GLY A 461 32.85 0.53 3.82
C GLY A 461 31.34 0.39 4.10
N GLY A 462 30.45 0.82 3.20
CA GLY A 462 29.00 0.60 3.27
C GLY A 462 28.53 -0.54 2.37
N ALA A 463 27.22 -0.70 2.23
CA ALA A 463 26.61 -1.72 1.38
C ALA A 463 26.71 -1.39 -0.13
N GLY A 464 27.01 -0.15 -0.51
CA GLY A 464 27.13 0.29 -1.91
C GLY A 464 25.83 0.20 -2.71
N VAL A 465 24.68 0.32 -2.05
CA VAL A 465 23.36 0.29 -2.71
C VAL A 465 23.10 1.58 -3.47
N ALA A 466 22.27 1.53 -4.50
CA ALA A 466 21.88 2.71 -5.28
C ALA A 466 21.19 3.77 -4.41
N THR A 467 20.34 3.33 -3.50
CA THR A 467 19.68 4.14 -2.47
C THR A 467 19.08 3.25 -1.38
N CYS A 468 18.50 3.87 -0.34
CA CYS A 468 17.75 3.19 0.70
C CYS A 468 16.25 3.45 0.56
N MET A 469 15.45 2.37 0.62
CA MET A 469 14.01 2.46 0.81
C MET A 469 13.70 2.63 2.30
N ILE A 470 13.06 3.73 2.67
CA ILE A 470 12.78 4.11 4.06
C ILE A 470 11.35 3.72 4.42
N ALA A 471 11.19 2.92 5.46
CA ALA A 471 9.90 2.40 5.91
C ALA A 471 9.50 2.99 7.27
N ARG A 472 9.72 2.25 8.36
CA ARG A 472 9.30 2.64 9.71
C ARG A 472 9.98 3.91 10.23
N GLY A 473 11.19 4.24 9.73
CA GLY A 473 11.81 5.53 10.00
C GLY A 473 10.91 6.70 9.61
N ALA A 474 10.26 6.63 8.44
CA ALA A 474 9.32 7.65 7.99
C ALA A 474 8.00 7.66 8.79
N LEU A 475 7.54 6.51 9.32
CA LEU A 475 6.36 6.46 10.19
C LEU A 475 6.59 7.12 11.55
N ILE A 476 7.81 6.98 12.08
CA ILE A 476 8.20 7.58 13.37
C ILE A 476 8.50 9.07 13.19
N LYS A 477 9.20 9.44 12.11
CA LYS A 477 9.55 10.82 11.78
C LYS A 477 9.53 11.05 10.26
N PRO A 478 8.42 11.50 9.69
CA PRO A 478 8.33 11.73 8.24
C PRO A 478 9.31 12.79 7.73
N TRP A 479 9.80 13.68 8.58
CA TRP A 479 10.86 14.65 8.29
C TRP A 479 12.26 14.02 8.14
N ILE A 480 12.40 12.69 8.26
CA ILE A 480 13.65 11.97 7.98
C ILE A 480 14.19 12.27 6.58
N PHE A 481 13.32 12.53 5.61
CA PHE A 481 13.74 12.90 4.26
C PHE A 481 14.42 14.28 4.23
N THR A 482 13.92 15.24 5.00
CA THR A 482 14.55 16.54 5.20
C THR A 482 15.89 16.39 5.91
N GLU A 483 15.93 15.61 7.00
CA GLU A 483 17.17 15.35 7.76
C GLU A 483 18.28 14.74 6.89
N ILE A 484 17.93 13.79 6.01
CA ILE A 484 18.90 13.17 5.10
C ILE A 484 19.42 14.19 4.09
N LYS A 485 18.55 15.01 3.48
CA LYS A 485 18.92 16.03 2.49
C LYS A 485 19.79 17.14 3.10
N GLU A 486 19.45 17.57 4.31
CA GLU A 486 20.16 18.63 5.03
C GLU A 486 21.32 18.11 5.88
N ARG A 487 21.44 16.78 6.06
CA ARG A 487 22.47 16.11 6.88
C ARG A 487 22.51 16.63 8.32
N ARG A 488 21.34 16.80 8.92
CA ARG A 488 21.17 17.25 10.31
C ARG A 488 20.08 16.46 11.03
N ASP A 489 20.18 16.39 12.34
CA ASP A 489 19.07 15.95 13.17
C ASP A 489 18.15 17.16 13.43
N TRP A 490 16.87 17.01 13.19
CA TRP A 490 15.90 18.10 13.39
C TRP A 490 15.17 17.92 14.73
N ASP A 491 15.47 18.83 15.69
CA ASP A 491 14.72 18.89 16.94
C ASP A 491 13.36 19.58 16.71
N ILE A 492 12.50 18.91 16.00
CA ILE A 492 11.16 19.38 15.64
C ILE A 492 10.31 19.57 16.90
N SER A 493 9.64 20.70 17.01
CA SER A 493 8.76 21.03 18.12
C SER A 493 7.44 20.23 18.07
N SER A 494 6.73 20.16 19.20
CA SER A 494 5.40 19.57 19.25
C SER A 494 4.38 20.32 18.38
N GLY A 495 4.51 21.65 18.27
CA GLY A 495 3.70 22.47 17.38
C GLY A 495 3.87 22.09 15.91
N GLU A 496 5.12 22.06 15.41
CA GLU A 496 5.43 21.64 14.05
C GLU A 496 4.94 20.19 13.76
N ARG A 497 5.06 19.28 14.74
CA ARG A 497 4.50 17.93 14.62
C ARG A 497 2.97 17.95 14.51
N LEU A 498 2.29 18.81 15.27
CA LEU A 498 0.84 18.98 15.18
C LEU A 498 0.44 19.53 13.79
N ASP A 499 1.24 20.41 13.20
CA ASP A 499 0.99 20.94 11.84
C ASP A 499 1.10 19.85 10.78
N LEU A 500 2.04 18.91 10.91
CA LEU A 500 2.10 17.73 10.04
C LEU A 500 0.84 16.84 10.18
N LEU A 501 0.31 16.70 11.41
CA LEU A 501 -0.93 15.96 11.63
C LEU A 501 -2.15 16.70 11.05
N ARG A 502 -2.20 18.04 11.14
CA ARG A 502 -3.21 18.88 10.48
C ARG A 502 -3.15 18.71 8.97
N GLN A 503 -1.95 18.75 8.40
CA GLN A 503 -1.73 18.57 6.97
C GLN A 503 -2.22 17.19 6.51
N PHE A 504 -1.91 16.14 7.27
CA PHE A 504 -2.46 14.80 7.02
C PHE A 504 -3.98 14.78 7.09
N ALA A 505 -4.58 15.41 8.12
CA ALA A 505 -6.03 15.48 8.28
C ALA A 505 -6.70 16.20 7.09
N ALA A 506 -6.14 17.32 6.65
CA ALA A 506 -6.62 18.06 5.48
C ALA A 506 -6.56 17.19 4.20
N TYR A 507 -5.43 16.53 3.95
CA TYR A 507 -5.26 15.60 2.83
C TYR A 507 -6.19 14.38 2.92
N GLY A 508 -6.44 13.89 4.13
CA GLY A 508 -7.37 12.79 4.37
C GLY A 508 -8.82 13.17 4.08
N LEU A 509 -9.26 14.34 4.50
CA LEU A 509 -10.58 14.86 4.17
C LEU A 509 -10.75 15.08 2.67
N GLU A 510 -9.71 15.57 1.98
CA GLU A 510 -9.72 15.70 0.52
C GLU A 510 -9.84 14.32 -0.17
N HIS A 511 -9.12 13.31 0.33
CA HIS A 511 -9.04 11.98 -0.26
C HIS A 511 -10.27 11.09 0.05
N TRP A 512 -10.68 11.02 1.32
CA TRP A 512 -11.78 10.13 1.76
C TRP A 512 -13.12 10.82 1.84
N GLY A 513 -13.16 12.15 1.80
CA GLY A 513 -14.36 12.95 1.87
C GLY A 513 -14.47 13.77 3.16
N ALA A 514 -15.28 14.82 3.11
CA ALA A 514 -15.56 15.72 4.22
C ALA A 514 -16.93 15.41 4.90
N ASP A 515 -17.58 14.30 4.56
CA ASP A 515 -18.75 13.77 5.24
C ASP A 515 -18.37 12.97 6.49
N ALA A 516 -19.35 12.50 7.24
CA ALA A 516 -19.10 11.73 8.48
C ALA A 516 -18.21 10.51 8.25
N ARG A 517 -18.38 9.82 7.10
CA ARG A 517 -17.57 8.66 6.73
C ARG A 517 -16.13 9.03 6.41
N GLY A 518 -15.92 10.11 5.66
CA GLY A 518 -14.60 10.62 5.32
C GLY A 518 -13.82 11.08 6.56
N VAL A 519 -14.49 11.79 7.48
CA VAL A 519 -13.93 12.19 8.78
C VAL A 519 -13.56 10.97 9.61
N ALA A 520 -14.43 9.95 9.68
CA ALA A 520 -14.15 8.71 10.41
C ALA A 520 -12.94 7.96 9.82
N ASN A 521 -12.83 7.87 8.49
CA ASN A 521 -11.68 7.26 7.81
C ASN A 521 -10.40 8.06 8.08
N THR A 522 -10.44 9.38 7.94
CA THR A 522 -9.29 10.26 8.22
C THR A 522 -8.81 10.08 9.66
N ARG A 523 -9.72 10.09 10.63
CA ARG A 523 -9.40 9.83 12.04
C ARG A 523 -8.75 8.48 12.23
N ARG A 524 -9.31 7.42 11.65
CA ARG A 524 -8.79 6.06 11.78
C ARG A 524 -7.37 5.96 11.28
N PHE A 525 -7.07 6.47 10.08
CA PHE A 525 -5.73 6.39 9.52
C PHE A 525 -4.73 7.31 10.22
N LEU A 526 -5.19 8.45 10.74
CA LEU A 526 -4.38 9.33 11.61
C LEU A 526 -3.99 8.62 12.91
N LEU A 527 -4.91 7.90 13.54
CA LEU A 527 -4.66 7.09 14.73
C LEU A 527 -3.68 5.93 14.45
N GLU A 528 -3.80 5.27 13.28
CA GLU A 528 -2.82 4.25 12.86
C GLU A 528 -1.42 4.85 12.72
N TRP A 529 -1.30 6.07 12.19
CA TRP A 529 0.00 6.75 12.12
C TRP A 529 0.52 7.16 13.49
N LEU A 530 -0.31 7.70 14.38
CA LEU A 530 0.07 8.05 15.76
C LEU A 530 0.60 6.84 16.54
N SER A 531 0.15 5.62 16.20
CA SER A 531 0.68 4.38 16.80
C SER A 531 2.16 4.13 16.50
N PHE A 532 2.76 4.86 15.57
CA PHE A 532 4.19 4.87 15.28
C PHE A 532 4.85 6.18 15.71
N LEU A 533 4.20 7.32 15.45
CA LEU A 533 4.75 8.65 15.70
C LEU A 533 5.09 8.90 17.18
N HIS A 534 4.32 8.29 18.11
CA HIS A 534 4.59 8.40 19.56
C HIS A 534 5.96 7.86 19.97
N ARG A 535 6.62 7.06 19.12
CA ARG A 535 7.96 6.53 19.37
C ARG A 535 9.08 7.55 19.17
N TYR A 536 8.78 8.69 18.59
CA TYR A 536 9.77 9.75 18.43
C TYR A 536 10.10 10.38 19.78
N VAL A 537 11.38 10.42 20.10
CA VAL A 537 11.92 11.20 21.23
C VAL A 537 12.59 12.44 20.67
N PRO A 538 12.22 13.65 21.11
CA PRO A 538 12.86 14.89 20.65
C PRO A 538 14.38 14.84 20.82
N VAL A 539 15.11 15.27 19.81
CA VAL A 539 16.59 15.23 19.79
C VAL A 539 17.19 15.97 20.97
N GLY A 540 16.61 17.12 21.34
CA GLY A 540 17.05 17.91 22.49
C GLY A 540 16.86 17.23 23.86
N LEU A 541 16.13 16.10 23.92
CA LEU A 541 15.96 15.30 25.15
C LEU A 541 16.81 14.02 25.15
N LEU A 542 17.61 13.78 24.11
CA LEU A 542 18.41 12.58 23.96
C LEU A 542 19.88 12.85 24.27
N GLU A 543 20.53 11.92 24.97
CA GLU A 543 21.99 11.89 25.12
C GLU A 543 22.68 11.46 23.81
N ARG A 544 21.96 10.77 22.92
CA ARG A 544 22.41 10.33 21.59
C ARG A 544 21.32 10.58 20.54
N ALA A 545 21.73 10.88 19.32
CA ALA A 545 20.90 11.46 18.28
C ALA A 545 19.68 10.64 17.84
N HIS A 546 19.68 9.32 17.95
CA HIS A 546 18.50 8.49 17.61
C HIS A 546 18.47 7.18 18.40
N VAL A 547 17.26 6.65 18.51
CA VAL A 547 16.97 5.38 19.17
C VAL A 547 16.61 4.35 18.08
N GLY A 548 17.26 3.20 18.11
CA GLY A 548 16.98 2.12 17.15
C GLY A 548 15.58 1.54 17.32
N ILE A 549 15.04 0.91 16.28
CA ILE A 549 13.68 0.35 16.27
C ILE A 549 13.43 -0.70 17.37
N HIS A 550 14.48 -1.41 17.79
CA HIS A 550 14.39 -2.41 18.86
C HIS A 550 14.39 -1.81 20.25
N GLU A 551 14.85 -0.58 20.36
CA GLU A 551 14.83 0.15 21.61
C GLU A 551 13.43 0.73 21.81
N ARG A 552 12.82 0.43 22.94
CA ARG A 552 11.60 1.12 23.32
C ARG A 552 11.96 2.53 23.72
N PRO A 553 11.25 3.56 23.23
CA PRO A 553 11.49 4.91 23.71
C PRO A 553 11.35 4.93 25.22
N PRO A 554 12.28 5.56 25.96
CA PRO A 554 12.09 5.77 27.39
C PRO A 554 10.84 6.62 27.61
N SER A 555 10.15 6.40 28.71
CA SER A 555 9.12 7.34 29.15
C SER A 555 9.78 8.68 29.46
N TYR A 556 9.24 9.75 28.92
CA TYR A 556 9.75 11.10 29.19
C TYR A 556 8.59 12.09 29.37
N VAL A 557 8.84 13.16 30.11
CA VAL A 557 7.98 14.33 30.15
C VAL A 557 8.49 15.29 29.10
N GLY A 558 7.60 15.69 28.19
CA GLY A 558 7.93 16.64 27.13
C GLY A 558 8.21 18.05 27.68
N ARG A 559 8.75 18.91 26.84
CA ARG A 559 9.02 20.31 27.15
C ARG A 559 7.74 21.14 27.36
N ASN A 560 6.59 20.59 26.90
CA ASN A 560 5.25 21.12 27.12
C ASN A 560 4.21 19.99 27.14
N ASP A 561 2.95 20.30 27.47
CA ASP A 561 1.86 19.34 27.60
C ASP A 561 1.57 18.61 26.29
N LEU A 562 1.62 19.32 25.15
CA LEU A 562 1.40 18.72 23.84
C LEU A 562 2.50 17.70 23.51
N GLU A 563 3.76 17.99 23.80
CA GLU A 563 4.86 17.07 23.58
C GLU A 563 4.74 15.82 24.46
N THR A 564 4.33 15.99 25.71
CA THR A 564 4.03 14.89 26.63
C THR A 564 2.86 14.04 26.11
N LEU A 565 1.79 14.68 25.62
CA LEU A 565 0.64 14.00 25.05
C LEU A 565 1.02 13.19 23.80
N MET A 566 1.89 13.75 22.92
CA MET A 566 2.38 13.06 21.72
C MET A 566 3.32 11.89 22.01
N ALA A 567 3.93 11.83 23.18
CA ALA A 567 4.77 10.73 23.64
C ALA A 567 3.97 9.58 24.25
N SER A 568 2.69 9.80 24.55
CA SER A 568 1.84 8.81 25.21
C SER A 568 1.71 7.54 24.36
N THR A 569 1.77 6.40 25.02
CA THR A 569 1.54 5.07 24.44
C THR A 569 0.06 4.67 24.46
N GLN A 570 -0.82 5.52 25.02
CA GLN A 570 -2.24 5.23 25.24
C GLN A 570 -3.08 5.67 24.03
N ALA A 571 -3.90 4.75 23.51
CA ALA A 571 -4.79 5.06 22.41
C ALA A 571 -5.80 6.19 22.73
N ALA A 572 -6.23 6.31 23.97
CA ALA A 572 -7.11 7.39 24.44
C ALA A 572 -6.47 8.79 24.25
N ASP A 573 -5.17 8.91 24.47
CA ASP A 573 -4.45 10.17 24.26
C ASP A 573 -4.29 10.50 22.78
N TRP A 574 -4.09 9.48 21.92
CA TRP A 574 -4.10 9.69 20.47
C TRP A 574 -5.48 10.14 19.97
N VAL A 575 -6.57 9.63 20.58
CA VAL A 575 -7.93 10.11 20.30
C VAL A 575 -8.08 11.59 20.68
N LYS A 576 -7.52 12.05 21.82
CA LYS A 576 -7.49 13.47 22.18
C LYS A 576 -6.79 14.32 21.11
N ILE A 577 -5.61 13.88 20.63
CA ILE A 577 -4.89 14.57 19.55
C ILE A 577 -5.76 14.66 18.29
N THR A 578 -6.39 13.55 17.88
CA THR A 578 -7.27 13.59 16.70
C THR A 578 -8.51 14.43 16.91
N SER A 579 -8.98 14.59 18.16
CA SER A 579 -10.13 15.43 18.48
C SER A 579 -9.83 16.92 18.35
N MET A 580 -8.58 17.33 18.58
CA MET A 580 -8.12 18.70 18.31
C MET A 580 -8.22 19.06 16.82
N LEU A 581 -8.12 18.05 15.92
CA LEU A 581 -8.05 18.23 14.47
C LEU A 581 -9.38 17.97 13.76
N LEU A 582 -10.16 17.04 14.27
CA LEU A 582 -11.36 16.48 13.61
C LEU A 582 -12.60 16.51 14.51
N GLY A 583 -12.58 17.33 15.57
CA GLY A 583 -13.66 17.37 16.58
C GLY A 583 -13.77 16.04 17.37
N PRO A 584 -14.67 15.93 18.33
CA PRO A 584 -14.84 14.74 19.14
C PRO A 584 -15.34 13.55 18.28
N PRO A 585 -14.91 12.32 18.58
CA PRO A 585 -15.46 11.12 17.96
C PRO A 585 -16.87 10.82 18.50
N PRO A 586 -17.64 9.92 17.89
CA PRO A 586 -18.86 9.36 18.49
C PRO A 586 -18.58 8.74 19.87
N GLU A 587 -19.59 8.69 20.75
CA GLU A 587 -19.45 8.19 22.12
C GLU A 587 -19.04 6.71 22.20
N ASP A 588 -19.44 5.91 21.21
CA ASP A 588 -19.14 4.49 21.07
C ASP A 588 -17.82 4.22 20.33
N PHE A 589 -17.02 5.26 20.06
CA PHE A 589 -15.79 5.12 19.30
C PHE A 589 -14.70 4.42 20.08
N HIS A 590 -14.27 3.26 19.58
CA HIS A 590 -13.12 2.51 20.09
C HIS A 590 -12.06 2.34 19.01
N PHE A 591 -10.79 2.57 19.39
CA PHE A 591 -9.66 2.36 18.48
C PHE A 591 -8.70 1.32 19.03
N LYS A 592 -8.38 0.34 18.18
CA LYS A 592 -7.31 -0.64 18.40
C LYS A 592 -6.39 -0.60 17.17
N PRO A 593 -5.09 -0.29 17.35
CA PRO A 593 -4.17 -0.24 16.21
C PRO A 593 -3.98 -1.61 15.56
N LYS A 594 -3.94 -1.65 14.23
CA LYS A 594 -3.68 -2.87 13.47
C LYS A 594 -2.25 -3.38 13.66
N HIS A 595 -1.31 -2.46 13.75
CA HIS A 595 0.07 -2.80 14.07
C HIS A 595 0.21 -2.82 15.59
N LYS A 596 0.60 -3.96 16.14
CA LYS A 596 0.87 -4.10 17.58
C LYS A 596 2.04 -3.20 17.99
N SER A 597 1.75 -1.93 18.20
CA SER A 597 2.52 -1.09 19.08
C SER A 597 1.99 -1.34 20.51
N ASN A 598 2.78 -1.08 21.53
CA ASN A 598 2.42 -1.35 22.93
C ASN A 598 1.26 -0.46 23.47
N ALA A 599 0.29 -0.11 22.64
CA ALA A 599 -0.91 0.62 23.05
C ALA A 599 -1.80 -0.32 23.87
N TYR A 600 -1.56 -0.35 25.15
CA TYR A 600 -2.49 -0.95 26.11
C TYR A 600 -3.52 0.11 26.48
N ALA A 601 -4.80 -0.16 26.21
CA ALA A 601 -5.82 0.41 27.07
C ALA A 601 -5.48 -0.05 28.50
N ALA A 602 -5.45 0.87 29.47
CA ALA A 602 -5.35 0.48 30.87
C ALA A 602 -6.44 -0.57 31.10
N ALA A 603 -6.06 -1.80 31.39
CA ALA A 603 -6.99 -2.83 31.75
C ALA A 603 -7.71 -2.30 33.00
N SER A 604 -8.99 -1.97 32.87
CA SER A 604 -9.87 -1.90 34.03
C SER A 604 -9.72 -3.26 34.71
N GLU A 605 -9.26 -3.24 35.94
CA GLU A 605 -9.10 -4.42 36.77
C GLU A 605 -10.36 -5.27 36.67
N GLY A 606 -10.25 -6.47 36.11
CA GLY A 606 -11.30 -7.49 36.24
C GLY A 606 -11.79 -8.20 34.98
N ALA A 607 -11.07 -8.28 33.88
CA ALA A 607 -11.45 -9.20 32.81
C ALA A 607 -10.20 -9.83 32.16
N ALA A 608 -9.89 -11.05 32.58
CA ALA A 608 -9.05 -11.96 31.83
C ALA A 608 -9.81 -12.37 30.56
N ALA A 609 -9.69 -11.57 29.51
CA ALA A 609 -10.16 -11.94 28.18
C ALA A 609 -9.01 -12.64 27.45
N HIS A 610 -9.17 -13.93 27.23
CA HIS A 610 -8.43 -14.67 26.22
C HIS A 610 -8.60 -13.96 24.87
N ALA A 611 -7.57 -13.27 24.44
CA ALA A 611 -7.53 -12.64 23.14
C ALA A 611 -7.30 -13.72 22.10
N ASP A 612 -8.35 -14.06 21.38
CA ASP A 612 -8.28 -14.79 20.13
C ASP A 612 -7.55 -13.92 19.10
N TRP A 613 -6.29 -14.26 18.85
CA TRP A 613 -5.40 -13.53 17.98
C TRP A 613 -5.37 -14.20 16.62
N GLY A 614 -6.22 -13.77 15.71
CA GLY A 614 -6.05 -14.07 14.30
C GLY A 614 -4.67 -13.57 13.81
N PRO A 615 -3.95 -14.35 12.96
CA PRO A 615 -2.56 -14.05 12.56
C PRO A 615 -2.37 -12.91 11.55
N GLU A 616 -3.34 -12.05 11.34
CA GLU A 616 -3.47 -11.31 10.08
C GLU A 616 -2.89 -9.88 10.02
N THR A 617 -2.24 -9.36 11.05
CA THR A 617 -1.89 -7.92 11.06
C THR A 617 -0.45 -7.58 11.40
N GLN A 618 0.51 -8.31 10.88
CA GLN A 618 1.92 -7.94 10.99
C GLN A 618 2.59 -7.97 9.61
N GLY A 619 2.42 -6.88 8.86
CA GLY A 619 3.18 -6.56 7.67
C GLY A 619 4.32 -5.60 8.00
#